data_9aed565749c85c057a9f746509091730
#
_entry.id   9aed565749c85c057a9f746509091730
#
_cell.length_a   1.000
_cell.length_b   1.000
_cell.length_c   1.000
_cell.angle_alpha   90.00
_cell.angle_beta   90.00
_cell.angle_gamma   90.00
#
_symmetry.space_group_name_H-M   'P 1'
#
loop_
_entity.id
_entity.type
_entity.pdbx_description
1 polymer ?
#
loop_
_entity_poly.entity_id
_entity_poly.type
_entity_poly.pdbx_seq_one_letter_code
_entity_poly.pdbx_strand_id
1 'polypeptide(L)'
;MIDTFLLGFALVLALSLFVRFRGKRYAHGWTARFIASPEFLQTPEWRRVRYDALRANDGRCELCGRNKHQLPPGEYLTVDHVHSRKARPDLALEVTNLAVLCSADNAGKGNRYTDDWRHPSHPHRKRP
;
A
#
# COMPACT_ATOMS: atom_id res chain seq x y z
N MET A 1 -48.55 -18.45 19.68
CA MET A 1 -47.55 -19.20 18.91
C MET A 1 -46.77 -18.17 18.10
N ILE A 2 -45.55 -17.92 18.47
CA ILE A 2 -44.67 -17.01 17.67
C ILE A 2 -44.24 -17.81 16.45
N ASP A 3 -44.56 -17.28 15.28
CA ASP A 3 -44.39 -17.95 14.00
C ASP A 3 -42.92 -18.36 13.80
N THR A 4 -42.66 -19.65 13.75
CA THR A 4 -41.33 -20.24 13.51
C THR A 4 -40.71 -19.74 12.19
N PHE A 5 -41.54 -19.30 11.24
CA PHE A 5 -41.12 -18.67 10.00
C PHE A 5 -40.46 -17.27 10.20
N LEU A 6 -40.97 -16.46 11.12
CA LEU A 6 -40.43 -15.14 11.43
C LEU A 6 -39.07 -15.23 12.13
N LEU A 7 -38.89 -16.21 13.01
CA LEU A 7 -37.58 -16.47 13.66
C LEU A 7 -36.52 -16.94 12.66
N GLY A 8 -36.89 -17.82 11.73
CA GLY A 8 -35.99 -18.29 10.67
C GLY A 8 -35.53 -17.15 9.74
N PHE A 9 -36.47 -16.26 9.37
CA PHE A 9 -36.15 -15.12 8.49
C PHE A 9 -35.26 -14.09 9.17
N ALA A 10 -35.48 -13.81 10.46
CA ALA A 10 -34.63 -12.91 11.26
C ALA A 10 -33.23 -13.48 11.43
N LEU A 11 -33.07 -14.79 11.61
CA LEU A 11 -31.75 -15.44 11.73
C LEU A 11 -30.98 -15.40 10.43
N VAL A 12 -31.62 -15.63 9.28
CA VAL A 12 -31.00 -15.56 7.95
C VAL A 12 -30.60 -14.13 7.60
N LEU A 13 -31.43 -13.14 7.93
CA LEU A 13 -31.09 -11.72 7.76
C LEU A 13 -29.93 -11.31 8.67
N ALA A 14 -29.91 -11.74 9.92
CA ALA A 14 -28.79 -11.46 10.83
C ALA A 14 -27.50 -12.13 10.36
N LEU A 15 -27.56 -13.37 9.86
CA LEU A 15 -26.40 -14.06 9.30
C LEU A 15 -25.90 -13.40 8.01
N SER A 16 -26.80 -12.97 7.13
CA SER A 16 -26.43 -12.29 5.89
C SER A 16 -25.86 -10.89 6.14
N LEU A 17 -26.35 -10.16 7.15
CA LEU A 17 -25.78 -8.91 7.62
C LEU A 17 -24.40 -9.14 8.25
N PHE A 18 -24.24 -10.18 9.07
CA PHE A 18 -22.95 -10.52 9.69
C PHE A 18 -21.89 -10.90 8.65
N VAL A 19 -22.27 -11.61 7.58
CA VAL A 19 -21.36 -11.95 6.47
C VAL A 19 -21.01 -10.71 5.65
N ARG A 20 -21.92 -9.77 5.45
CA ARG A 20 -21.66 -8.50 4.74
C ARG A 20 -20.75 -7.55 5.52
N PHE A 21 -20.73 -7.63 6.85
CA PHE A 21 -19.86 -6.81 7.71
C PHE A 21 -18.45 -7.38 7.90
N ARG A 22 -18.15 -8.58 7.42
CA ARG A 22 -16.77 -9.06 7.33
C ARG A 22 -16.08 -8.33 6.19
N GLY A 23 -15.50 -7.17 6.50
CA GLY A 23 -14.69 -6.39 5.55
C GLY A 23 -13.68 -7.29 4.84
N LYS A 24 -13.45 -7.03 3.55
CA LYS A 24 -12.47 -7.74 2.72
C LYS A 24 -11.16 -7.84 3.49
N ARG A 25 -10.65 -9.07 3.69
CA ARG A 25 -9.35 -9.34 4.27
C ARG A 25 -8.31 -9.47 3.16
N TYR A 26 -7.15 -8.87 3.37
CA TYR A 26 -6.01 -8.93 2.47
C TYR A 26 -4.98 -9.95 2.98
N ALA A 27 -3.81 -10.01 2.37
CA ALA A 27 -2.71 -10.84 2.85
C ALA A 27 -2.50 -10.65 4.37
N HIS A 28 -2.14 -11.70 5.06
CA HIS A 28 -2.02 -11.75 6.54
C HIS A 28 -3.33 -11.49 7.31
N GLY A 29 -4.51 -11.57 6.66
CA GLY A 29 -5.81 -11.35 7.29
C GLY A 29 -6.09 -9.89 7.68
N TRP A 30 -5.30 -8.94 7.18
CA TRP A 30 -5.45 -7.53 7.50
C TRP A 30 -6.64 -6.87 6.83
N THR A 31 -7.17 -5.83 7.47
CA THR A 31 -8.24 -5.00 6.89
C THR A 31 -7.64 -3.84 6.10
N ALA A 32 -8.41 -3.27 5.16
CA ALA A 32 -8.02 -2.06 4.43
C ALA A 32 -7.70 -0.90 5.38
N ARG A 33 -8.45 -0.78 6.49
CA ARG A 33 -8.24 0.24 7.52
C ARG A 33 -6.86 0.11 8.18
N PHE A 34 -6.47 -1.12 8.56
CA PHE A 34 -5.14 -1.36 9.14
C PHE A 34 -4.04 -1.06 8.13
N ILE A 35 -4.19 -1.55 6.89
CA ILE A 35 -3.20 -1.30 5.81
C ILE A 35 -3.03 0.20 5.55
N ALA A 36 -4.10 0.99 5.64
CA ALA A 36 -4.02 2.44 5.46
C ALA A 36 -3.42 3.19 6.67
N SER A 37 -3.31 2.54 7.83
CA SER A 37 -2.86 3.18 9.07
C SER A 37 -1.33 3.31 9.17
N PRO A 38 -0.80 4.19 10.04
CA PRO A 38 0.63 4.31 10.32
C PRO A 38 1.25 3.03 10.90
N GLU A 39 0.48 2.25 11.67
CA GLU A 39 0.92 1.02 12.32
C GLU A 39 1.36 -0.04 11.29
N PHE A 40 0.74 -0.06 10.11
CA PHE A 40 1.16 -0.92 9.00
C PHE A 40 2.64 -0.74 8.66
N LEU A 41 3.14 0.48 8.68
CA LEU A 41 4.54 0.79 8.35
C LEU A 41 5.53 0.31 9.43
N GLN A 42 5.05 -0.19 10.55
CA GLN A 42 5.85 -0.79 11.60
C GLN A 42 5.92 -2.31 11.52
N THR A 43 5.15 -2.94 10.62
CA THR A 43 5.11 -4.39 10.47
C THR A 43 6.43 -4.95 9.91
N PRO A 44 6.82 -6.17 10.31
CA PRO A 44 7.99 -6.85 9.74
C PRO A 44 7.87 -7.06 8.23
N GLU A 45 6.66 -7.34 7.74
CA GLU A 45 6.35 -7.57 6.33
C GLU A 45 6.61 -6.31 5.50
N TRP A 46 6.13 -5.15 5.97
CA TRP A 46 6.44 -3.89 5.32
C TRP A 46 7.94 -3.60 5.31
N ARG A 47 8.62 -3.79 6.43
CA ARG A 47 10.07 -3.54 6.52
C ARG A 47 10.86 -4.38 5.54
N ARG A 48 10.47 -5.65 5.33
CA ARG A 48 11.09 -6.54 4.34
C ARG A 48 10.90 -6.01 2.92
N VAL A 49 9.65 -5.78 2.51
CA VAL A 49 9.33 -5.32 1.14
C VAL A 49 9.95 -3.95 0.85
N ARG A 50 9.93 -3.05 1.83
CA ARG A 50 10.63 -1.76 1.76
C ARG A 50 12.13 -1.92 1.54
N TYR A 51 12.77 -2.84 2.23
CA TYR A 51 14.18 -3.12 2.06
C TYR A 51 14.50 -3.68 0.67
N ASP A 52 13.66 -4.57 0.15
CA ASP A 52 13.80 -5.12 -1.19
C ASP A 52 13.69 -4.01 -2.26
N ALA A 53 12.76 -3.07 -2.10
CA ALA A 53 12.66 -1.92 -2.98
C ALA A 53 13.93 -1.04 -2.96
N LEU A 54 14.48 -0.78 -1.76
CA LEU A 54 15.73 -0.03 -1.62
C LEU A 54 16.94 -0.74 -2.23
N ARG A 55 17.00 -2.07 -2.12
CA ARG A 55 18.08 -2.86 -2.72
C ARG A 55 18.04 -2.88 -4.24
N ALA A 56 16.84 -2.83 -4.81
CA ALA A 56 16.66 -2.82 -6.26
C ALA A 56 16.93 -1.44 -6.88
N ASN A 57 16.96 -0.39 -6.05
CA ASN A 57 17.21 0.97 -6.46
C ASN A 57 18.73 1.26 -6.44
N ASP A 58 19.21 2.06 -7.39
CA ASP A 58 20.61 2.46 -7.50
C ASP A 58 21.01 3.63 -6.56
N GLY A 59 20.19 3.92 -5.56
CA GLY A 59 20.41 5.00 -4.59
C GLY A 59 20.02 6.38 -5.10
N ARG A 60 19.07 6.45 -6.03
CA ARG A 60 18.54 7.68 -6.64
C ARG A 60 17.04 7.82 -6.44
N CYS A 61 16.59 9.07 -6.39
CA CYS A 61 15.18 9.38 -6.57
C CYS A 61 14.75 9.02 -8.00
N GLU A 62 13.71 8.22 -8.13
CA GLU A 62 13.21 7.76 -9.44
C GLU A 62 12.43 8.84 -10.20
N LEU A 63 12.10 9.95 -9.55
CA LEU A 63 11.48 11.11 -10.20
C LEU A 63 12.53 12.14 -10.65
N CYS A 64 13.31 12.69 -9.73
CA CYS A 64 14.25 13.77 -10.05
C CYS A 64 15.69 13.29 -10.35
N GLY A 65 15.99 12.01 -10.17
CA GLY A 65 17.29 11.41 -10.47
C GLY A 65 18.42 11.72 -9.49
N ARG A 66 18.21 12.59 -8.49
CA ARG A 66 19.23 12.95 -7.49
C ARG A 66 19.54 11.76 -6.58
N ASN A 67 20.82 11.51 -6.36
CA ASN A 67 21.26 10.56 -5.35
C ASN A 67 21.28 11.21 -3.94
N LYS A 68 21.47 10.39 -2.90
CA LYS A 68 21.47 10.85 -1.50
C LYS A 68 22.47 11.98 -1.19
N HIS A 69 23.58 12.08 -1.92
CA HIS A 69 24.60 13.11 -1.72
C HIS A 69 24.28 14.43 -2.45
N GLN A 70 23.32 14.39 -3.37
CA GLN A 70 22.84 15.55 -4.13
C GLN A 70 21.55 16.14 -3.55
N LEU A 71 21.00 15.50 -2.51
CA LEU A 71 19.82 16.02 -1.83
C LEU A 71 20.20 17.18 -0.91
N PRO A 72 19.37 18.21 -0.79
CA PRO A 72 19.54 19.28 0.17
C PRO A 72 19.58 18.76 1.62
N PRO A 73 20.18 19.50 2.56
CA PRO A 73 20.16 19.15 3.98
C PRO A 73 18.73 18.92 4.47
N GLY A 74 18.51 17.81 5.18
CA GLY A 74 17.21 17.41 5.71
C GLY A 74 16.34 16.59 4.75
N GLU A 75 16.70 16.50 3.46
CA GLU A 75 16.06 15.58 2.53
C GLU A 75 16.72 14.19 2.56
N TYR A 76 15.91 13.16 2.29
CA TYR A 76 16.33 11.77 2.29
C TYR A 76 15.58 10.96 1.25
N LEU A 77 16.11 9.80 0.87
CA LEU A 77 15.40 8.85 0.04
C LEU A 77 14.43 8.02 0.91
N THR A 78 13.22 7.86 0.41
CA THR A 78 12.17 7.08 1.05
C THR A 78 11.50 6.15 0.05
N VAL A 79 10.81 5.13 0.53
CA VAL A 79 10.00 4.24 -0.31
C VAL A 79 8.54 4.68 -0.23
N ASP A 80 7.95 4.92 -1.37
CA ASP A 80 6.55 5.29 -1.53
C ASP A 80 5.78 4.24 -2.34
N HIS A 81 4.47 4.21 -2.18
CA HIS A 81 3.58 3.39 -2.98
C HIS A 81 3.14 4.15 -4.24
N VAL A 82 3.34 3.56 -5.43
CA VAL A 82 2.84 4.12 -6.71
C VAL A 82 1.33 4.32 -6.60
N HIS A 83 0.59 3.26 -6.27
CA HIS A 83 -0.81 3.36 -5.86
C HIS A 83 -0.91 3.34 -4.34
N SER A 84 -1.49 4.38 -3.75
CA SER A 84 -1.54 4.51 -2.29
C SER A 84 -2.21 3.32 -1.62
N ARG A 85 -1.78 2.97 -0.41
CA ARG A 85 -2.34 1.88 0.41
C ARG A 85 -3.83 2.05 0.69
N LYS A 86 -4.31 3.29 0.73
CA LYS A 86 -5.73 3.59 0.91
C LYS A 86 -6.55 3.24 -0.32
N ALA A 87 -6.01 3.51 -1.52
CA ALA A 87 -6.69 3.22 -2.78
C ALA A 87 -6.57 1.74 -3.19
N ARG A 88 -5.38 1.16 -2.99
CA ARG A 88 -5.06 -0.21 -3.40
C ARG A 88 -4.36 -0.97 -2.25
N PRO A 89 -5.12 -1.32 -1.20
CA PRO A 89 -4.57 -2.08 -0.08
C PRO A 89 -4.08 -3.49 -0.48
N ASP A 90 -4.59 -4.03 -1.56
CA ASP A 90 -4.13 -5.29 -2.18
C ASP A 90 -2.69 -5.22 -2.71
N LEU A 91 -2.19 -4.02 -3.02
CA LEU A 91 -0.84 -3.79 -3.52
C LEU A 91 0.14 -3.28 -2.44
N ALA A 92 -0.28 -3.24 -1.18
CA ALA A 92 0.51 -2.61 -0.13
C ALA A 92 1.85 -3.31 0.17
N LEU A 93 1.95 -4.62 -0.09
CA LEU A 93 3.18 -5.40 0.05
C LEU A 93 3.77 -5.86 -1.29
N GLU A 94 3.24 -5.36 -2.40
CA GLU A 94 3.76 -5.66 -3.73
C GLU A 94 4.95 -4.76 -4.06
N VAL A 95 6.14 -5.34 -4.16
CA VAL A 95 7.36 -4.58 -4.51
C VAL A 95 7.22 -3.87 -5.86
N THR A 96 6.40 -4.42 -6.76
CA THR A 96 6.07 -3.79 -8.06
C THR A 96 5.23 -2.52 -7.93
N ASN A 97 4.67 -2.26 -6.75
CA ASN A 97 3.93 -1.04 -6.42
C ASN A 97 4.77 -0.04 -5.60
N LEU A 98 6.07 -0.28 -5.43
CA LEU A 98 6.95 0.57 -4.63
C LEU A 98 7.95 1.32 -5.51
N ALA A 99 8.17 2.59 -5.19
CA ALA A 99 9.15 3.46 -5.84
C ALA A 99 10.01 4.16 -4.79
N VAL A 100 11.28 4.43 -5.11
CA VAL A 100 12.18 5.19 -4.24
C VAL A 100 12.15 6.65 -4.69
N LEU A 101 11.73 7.53 -3.81
CA LEU A 101 11.64 8.97 -4.05
C LEU A 101 12.42 9.74 -2.98
N CYS A 102 12.86 10.95 -3.29
CA CYS A 102 13.29 11.86 -2.23
C CYS A 102 12.07 12.38 -1.45
N SER A 103 12.29 12.82 -0.23
CA SER A 103 11.21 13.28 0.66
C SER A 103 10.39 14.42 0.07
N ALA A 104 11.02 15.34 -0.67
CA ALA A 104 10.34 16.43 -1.35
C ALA A 104 9.41 15.94 -2.47
N ASP A 105 9.92 15.08 -3.36
CA ASP A 105 9.11 14.53 -4.46
C ASP A 105 7.98 13.63 -3.93
N ASN A 106 8.25 12.86 -2.87
CA ASN A 106 7.23 12.05 -2.20
C ASN A 106 6.11 12.94 -1.62
N ALA A 107 6.46 14.03 -0.95
CA ALA A 107 5.49 14.99 -0.43
C ALA A 107 4.68 15.66 -1.56
N GLY A 108 5.34 16.03 -2.65
CA GLY A 108 4.71 16.60 -3.83
C GLY A 108 3.75 15.64 -4.53
N LYS A 109 4.13 14.38 -4.68
CA LYS A 109 3.29 13.33 -5.23
C LYS A 109 2.05 13.10 -4.36
N GLY A 110 2.22 12.96 -3.06
CA GLY A 110 1.14 12.64 -2.13
C GLY A 110 0.37 11.39 -2.56
N ASN A 111 -0.92 11.34 -2.21
CA ASN A 111 -1.82 10.25 -2.59
C ASN A 111 -2.62 10.52 -3.88
N ARG A 112 -2.32 11.63 -4.58
CA ARG A 112 -3.09 12.09 -5.74
C ARG A 112 -2.62 11.49 -7.05
N TYR A 113 -1.33 11.27 -7.17
CA TYR A 113 -0.70 10.84 -8.42
C TYR A 113 -0.28 9.37 -8.31
N THR A 114 -0.46 8.64 -9.42
CA THR A 114 -0.13 7.22 -9.55
C THR A 114 0.89 6.97 -10.66
N ASP A 115 1.57 8.03 -11.10
CA ASP A 115 2.60 7.93 -12.12
C ASP A 115 3.77 7.09 -11.63
N ASP A 116 4.19 6.16 -12.47
CA ASP A 116 5.34 5.29 -12.20
C ASP A 116 6.58 5.86 -12.90
N TRP A 117 7.38 6.58 -12.14
CA TRP A 117 8.60 7.26 -12.62
C TRP A 117 9.82 6.34 -12.70
N ARG A 118 9.71 5.09 -12.28
CA ARG A 118 10.80 4.13 -12.40
C ARG A 118 11.19 3.96 -13.86
N HIS A 119 12.51 3.82 -14.13
CA HIS A 119 12.99 3.57 -15.48
C HIS A 119 12.30 2.33 -16.08
N PRO A 120 11.99 2.28 -17.39
CA PRO A 120 11.33 1.12 -18.01
C PRO A 120 12.03 -0.22 -17.80
N SER A 121 13.36 -0.21 -17.62
CA SER A 121 14.16 -1.40 -17.33
C SER A 121 14.23 -1.75 -15.83
N HIS A 122 13.57 -0.99 -14.96
CA HIS A 122 13.62 -1.27 -13.51
C HIS A 122 13.01 -2.66 -13.22
N PRO A 123 13.69 -3.52 -12.40
CA PRO A 123 13.30 -4.92 -12.23
C PRO A 123 11.90 -5.11 -11.64
N HIS A 124 11.43 -4.14 -10.88
CA HIS A 124 10.11 -4.19 -10.24
C HIS A 124 9.04 -3.36 -10.95
N ARG A 125 9.37 -2.69 -12.07
CA ARG A 125 8.34 -2.00 -12.87
C ARG A 125 7.52 -3.03 -13.63
N LYS A 126 6.20 -3.01 -13.45
CA LYS A 126 5.31 -3.81 -14.30
C LYS A 126 5.40 -3.30 -15.72
N ARG A 127 5.67 -4.20 -16.66
CA ARG A 127 5.55 -3.88 -18.08
C ARG A 127 4.06 -3.73 -18.41
N PRO A 128 3.69 -2.75 -19.23
CA PRO A 128 2.31 -2.60 -19.70
C PRO A 128 1.82 -3.83 -20.44
#